data_db85ff92e73dd0312ab0942a9b0faab2
#
_entry.id   db85ff92e73dd0312ab0942a9b0faab2
#
_cell.length_a   1.000
_cell.length_b   1.000
_cell.length_c   1.000
_cell.angle_alpha   90.00
_cell.angle_beta   90.00
_cell.angle_gamma   90.00
#
_symmetry.space_group_name_H-M   'P 1'
#
loop_
_entity.id
_entity.type
_entity.pdbx_description
1 polymer ?
#
loop_
_entity_poly.entity_id
_entity_poly.type
_entity_poly.pdbx_seq_one_letter_code
_entity_poly.pdbx_strand_id
1 'polypeptide(L)'
;MSAKILTEQYPWPIVGEFKTTRCALLSIDFQVEYCAPDGYFADLGLDTAHMRSVLEPVSQVLEVARNKGIQIVHTREGFRPDLSDCPETKILRAIERGHPMGREGRYGRLLIQGEVGWDIVEDVYPHSNDWVVDKPGQGAFYATDLDLRLRSRGIDLLVIRGITAGCCVSSTIREANDRGYDCLVLTDCVADVFEELTETTNQSFKINPLGATAESSDFLQILP
;
A
#
# COMPACT_ATOMS: atom_id res chain seq x y z
N MET A 1 -23.23 13.60 15.90
CA MET A 1 -22.00 14.33 15.55
C MET A 1 -21.37 13.63 14.37
N SER A 2 -20.90 14.37 13.37
CA SER A 2 -20.22 13.80 12.22
C SER A 2 -18.92 13.11 12.68
N ALA A 3 -18.72 11.83 12.36
CA ALA A 3 -17.51 11.12 12.71
C ALA A 3 -16.33 11.69 11.88
N LYS A 4 -15.39 12.32 12.57
CA LYS A 4 -14.14 12.84 11.99
C LYS A 4 -12.98 12.49 12.90
N ILE A 5 -11.83 12.22 12.33
CA ILE A 5 -10.56 12.13 13.06
C ILE A 5 -9.95 13.52 13.12
N LEU A 6 -9.62 13.95 14.32
CA LEU A 6 -8.88 15.20 14.52
C LEU A 6 -7.39 14.90 14.35
N THR A 7 -6.85 15.20 13.19
CA THR A 7 -5.42 15.03 12.89
C THR A 7 -4.66 16.34 13.11
N GLU A 8 -3.33 16.29 13.10
CA GLU A 8 -2.49 17.47 13.18
C GLU A 8 -2.65 18.40 11.96
N GLN A 9 -3.01 17.85 10.79
CA GLN A 9 -3.15 18.61 9.55
C GLN A 9 -4.53 19.28 9.43
N TYR A 10 -5.59 18.48 9.57
CA TYR A 10 -6.99 18.94 9.47
C TYR A 10 -7.93 17.83 9.95
N PRO A 11 -9.19 18.14 10.31
CA PRO A 11 -10.17 17.11 10.65
C PRO A 11 -10.52 16.27 9.41
N TRP A 12 -10.08 14.99 9.37
CA TRP A 12 -10.38 14.08 8.28
C TRP A 12 -11.71 13.34 8.48
N PRO A 13 -12.56 13.16 7.44
CA PRO A 13 -12.41 13.70 6.09
C PRO A 13 -12.62 15.23 6.06
N ILE A 14 -11.90 15.91 5.15
CA ILE A 14 -11.99 17.37 5.05
C ILE A 14 -13.36 17.79 4.48
N VAL A 15 -13.89 17.04 3.52
CA VAL A 15 -15.19 17.32 2.88
C VAL A 15 -16.24 16.30 3.32
N GLY A 16 -17.35 16.81 3.86
CA GLY A 16 -18.50 16.01 4.26
C GLY A 16 -18.26 15.17 5.51
N GLU A 17 -18.97 14.04 5.59
CA GLU A 17 -18.93 13.10 6.70
C GLU A 17 -18.26 11.79 6.28
N PHE A 18 -17.61 11.12 7.25
CA PHE A 18 -17.14 9.76 7.05
C PHE A 18 -18.34 8.82 6.84
N LYS A 19 -18.27 8.04 5.76
CA LYS A 19 -19.20 6.93 5.48
C LYS A 19 -18.38 5.77 4.93
N THR A 20 -18.65 4.57 5.42
CA THR A 20 -17.95 3.36 4.96
C THR A 20 -18.12 3.13 3.46
N THR A 21 -19.29 3.52 2.90
CA THR A 21 -19.58 3.41 1.47
C THR A 21 -18.81 4.38 0.57
N ARG A 22 -18.22 5.44 1.14
CA ARG A 22 -17.34 6.39 0.44
C ARG A 22 -15.86 6.07 0.63
N CYS A 23 -15.54 5.06 1.44
CA CYS A 23 -14.18 4.77 1.87
C CYS A 23 -13.66 3.48 1.26
N ALA A 24 -12.39 3.47 0.84
CA ALA A 24 -11.62 2.27 0.58
C ALA A 24 -10.37 2.24 1.46
N LEU A 25 -10.01 1.04 1.90
CA LEU A 25 -8.77 0.77 2.62
C LEU A 25 -7.77 0.13 1.64
N LEU A 26 -6.70 0.86 1.31
CA LEU A 26 -5.63 0.41 0.42
C LEU A 26 -4.53 -0.29 1.23
N SER A 27 -4.27 -1.54 0.91
CA SER A 27 -3.23 -2.39 1.49
C SER A 27 -2.15 -2.60 0.43
N ILE A 28 -1.06 -1.81 0.52
CA ILE A 28 -0.08 -1.67 -0.55
C ILE A 28 1.06 -2.66 -0.37
N ASP A 29 1.20 -3.58 -1.33
CA ASP A 29 2.36 -4.42 -1.63
C ASP A 29 2.91 -5.27 -0.46
N PHE A 30 2.07 -5.81 0.40
CA PHE A 30 2.50 -6.80 1.41
C PHE A 30 2.80 -8.15 0.74
N GLN A 31 3.73 -8.15 -0.21
CA GLN A 31 4.11 -9.32 -1.00
C GLN A 31 5.14 -10.19 -0.27
N VAL A 32 5.12 -11.50 -0.56
CA VAL A 32 6.02 -12.47 0.07
C VAL A 32 7.48 -12.09 -0.16
N GLU A 33 7.85 -11.70 -1.39
CA GLU A 33 9.23 -11.33 -1.73
C GLU A 33 9.76 -10.10 -0.96
N TYR A 34 8.87 -9.23 -0.47
CA TYR A 34 9.24 -8.07 0.33
C TYR A 34 9.20 -8.33 1.83
N CYS A 35 8.21 -9.12 2.29
CA CYS A 35 7.99 -9.36 3.71
C CYS A 35 8.74 -10.57 4.25
N ALA A 36 9.03 -11.59 3.44
CA ALA A 36 9.66 -12.80 3.94
C ALA A 36 11.08 -12.52 4.50
N PRO A 37 11.45 -13.16 5.64
CA PRO A 37 12.77 -12.95 6.24
C PRO A 37 13.93 -13.46 5.38
N ASP A 38 13.63 -14.19 4.33
CA ASP A 38 14.55 -14.75 3.34
C ASP A 38 14.08 -14.45 1.89
N GLY A 39 13.35 -13.33 1.73
CA GLY A 39 12.89 -12.81 0.45
C GLY A 39 13.89 -11.86 -0.22
N TYR A 40 13.38 -11.07 -1.16
CA TYR A 40 14.19 -10.16 -1.98
C TYR A 40 15.05 -9.18 -1.17
N PHE A 41 14.48 -8.53 -0.14
CA PHE A 41 15.25 -7.60 0.67
C PHE A 41 16.32 -8.30 1.53
N ALA A 42 16.04 -9.52 1.99
CA ALA A 42 17.05 -10.33 2.68
C ALA A 42 18.20 -10.73 1.76
N ASP A 43 17.93 -11.03 0.47
CA ASP A 43 18.97 -11.27 -0.55
C ASP A 43 19.88 -10.04 -0.77
N LEU A 44 19.38 -8.83 -0.49
CA LEU A 44 20.15 -7.58 -0.49
C LEU A 44 20.95 -7.35 0.80
N GLY A 45 20.86 -8.27 1.76
CA GLY A 45 21.46 -8.12 3.10
C GLY A 45 20.70 -7.16 4.01
N LEU A 46 19.42 -6.90 3.74
CA LEU A 46 18.56 -6.01 4.52
C LEU A 46 17.66 -6.83 5.45
N ASP A 47 17.45 -6.32 6.67
CA ASP A 47 16.52 -6.94 7.62
C ASP A 47 15.08 -6.52 7.32
N THR A 48 14.19 -7.50 7.16
CA THR A 48 12.76 -7.27 6.91
C THR A 48 11.93 -7.17 8.20
N ALA A 49 12.53 -7.28 9.36
CA ALA A 49 11.82 -7.32 10.64
C ALA A 49 10.96 -6.07 10.86
N HIS A 50 11.47 -4.88 10.51
CA HIS A 50 10.72 -3.63 10.63
C HIS A 50 9.49 -3.61 9.72
N MET A 51 9.60 -4.06 8.46
CA MET A 51 8.44 -4.16 7.56
C MET A 51 7.42 -5.19 8.03
N ARG A 52 7.86 -6.26 8.68
CA ARG A 52 6.98 -7.28 9.24
C ARG A 52 6.27 -6.84 10.52
N SER A 53 6.86 -5.92 11.27
CA SER A 53 6.28 -5.44 12.54
C SER A 53 4.91 -4.79 12.38
N VAL A 54 4.60 -4.27 11.19
CA VAL A 54 3.30 -3.64 10.89
C VAL A 54 2.22 -4.64 10.46
N LEU A 55 2.54 -5.92 10.22
CA LEU A 55 1.56 -6.91 9.75
C LEU A 55 0.44 -7.14 10.76
N GLU A 56 0.76 -7.17 12.06
CA GLU A 56 -0.26 -7.35 13.10
C GLU A 56 -1.28 -6.20 13.15
N PRO A 57 -0.89 -4.92 13.33
CA PRO A 57 -1.85 -3.82 13.28
C PRO A 57 -2.58 -3.72 11.93
N VAL A 58 -1.90 -4.03 10.83
CA VAL A 58 -2.51 -4.11 9.49
C VAL A 58 -3.62 -5.16 9.45
N SER A 59 -3.38 -6.37 9.96
CA SER A 59 -4.37 -7.45 10.00
C SER A 59 -5.60 -7.08 10.84
N GLN A 60 -5.40 -6.46 12.01
CA GLN A 60 -6.49 -6.01 12.89
C GLN A 60 -7.37 -4.96 12.19
N VAL A 61 -6.76 -3.97 11.53
CA VAL A 61 -7.50 -2.95 10.76
C VAL A 61 -8.28 -3.58 9.61
N LEU A 62 -7.70 -4.58 8.91
CA LEU A 62 -8.38 -5.30 7.83
C LEU A 62 -9.66 -5.98 8.32
N GLU A 63 -9.56 -6.73 9.41
CA GLU A 63 -10.69 -7.47 9.95
C GLU A 63 -11.84 -6.53 10.32
N VAL A 64 -11.54 -5.45 11.06
CA VAL A 64 -12.57 -4.50 11.47
C VAL A 64 -13.17 -3.77 10.26
N ALA A 65 -12.36 -3.32 9.32
CA ALA A 65 -12.82 -2.61 8.13
C ALA A 65 -13.73 -3.50 7.25
N ARG A 66 -13.39 -4.78 7.07
CA ARG A 66 -14.25 -5.77 6.38
C ARG A 66 -15.60 -5.91 7.07
N ASN A 67 -15.60 -6.08 8.39
CA ASN A 67 -16.83 -6.23 9.19
C ASN A 67 -17.73 -4.98 9.13
N LYS A 68 -17.16 -3.81 8.84
CA LYS A 68 -17.87 -2.53 8.67
C LYS A 68 -18.24 -2.23 7.22
N GLY A 69 -17.97 -3.13 6.29
CA GLY A 69 -18.33 -2.98 4.88
C GLY A 69 -17.52 -1.94 4.11
N ILE A 70 -16.31 -1.61 4.59
CA ILE A 70 -15.35 -0.79 3.85
C ILE A 70 -14.77 -1.63 2.71
N GLN A 71 -14.65 -1.06 1.51
CA GLN A 71 -13.98 -1.74 0.41
C GLN A 71 -12.49 -1.88 0.69
N ILE A 72 -12.01 -3.12 0.70
CA ILE A 72 -10.58 -3.41 0.81
C ILE A 72 -10.00 -3.53 -0.59
N VAL A 73 -8.81 -2.94 -0.78
CA VAL A 73 -8.03 -3.03 -2.01
C VAL A 73 -6.61 -3.43 -1.64
N HIS A 74 -6.16 -4.55 -2.16
CA HIS A 74 -4.76 -4.97 -2.09
C HIS A 74 -4.06 -4.65 -3.39
N THR A 75 -2.79 -4.22 -3.32
CA THR A 75 -1.97 -4.08 -4.52
C THR A 75 -0.81 -5.07 -4.51
N ARG A 76 -0.37 -5.44 -5.72
CA ARG A 76 0.84 -6.24 -5.94
C ARG A 76 1.64 -5.61 -7.08
N GLU A 77 2.88 -5.21 -6.80
CA GLU A 77 3.78 -4.77 -7.86
C GLU A 77 4.36 -5.98 -8.58
N GLY A 78 4.34 -5.95 -9.91
CA GLY A 78 4.95 -7.00 -10.71
C GLY A 78 4.63 -6.90 -12.18
N PHE A 79 5.36 -7.69 -12.96
CA PHE A 79 5.34 -7.68 -14.41
C PHE A 79 4.87 -9.03 -14.97
N ARG A 80 4.41 -9.01 -16.20
CA ARG A 80 4.06 -10.24 -16.93
C ARG A 80 5.26 -11.17 -17.05
N PRO A 81 5.03 -12.49 -17.18
CA PRO A 81 6.10 -13.48 -17.26
C PRO A 81 7.13 -13.24 -18.38
N ASP A 82 6.74 -12.56 -19.44
CA ASP A 82 7.59 -12.20 -20.57
C ASP A 82 8.20 -10.79 -20.47
N LEU A 83 7.93 -10.06 -19.36
CA LEU A 83 8.36 -8.69 -19.13
C LEU A 83 7.88 -7.68 -20.18
N SER A 84 6.86 -8.02 -20.99
CA SER A 84 6.35 -7.15 -22.05
C SER A 84 5.76 -5.82 -21.56
N ASP A 85 5.42 -5.74 -20.28
CA ASP A 85 4.92 -4.53 -19.60
C ASP A 85 5.97 -3.86 -18.69
N CYS A 86 7.21 -4.34 -18.68
CA CYS A 86 8.31 -3.73 -17.95
C CYS A 86 9.11 -2.80 -18.89
N PRO A 87 9.17 -1.48 -18.62
CA PRO A 87 9.95 -0.56 -19.44
C PRO A 87 11.44 -0.94 -19.47
N GLU A 88 12.06 -0.87 -20.67
CA GLU A 88 13.47 -1.20 -20.87
C GLU A 88 14.39 -0.48 -19.87
N THR A 89 14.12 0.81 -19.58
CA THR A 89 14.91 1.57 -18.60
C THR A 89 14.82 1.01 -17.18
N LYS A 90 13.71 0.39 -16.80
CA LYS A 90 13.60 -0.32 -15.51
C LYS A 90 14.43 -1.60 -15.52
N ILE A 91 14.36 -2.36 -16.62
CA ILE A 91 15.13 -3.61 -16.79
C ILE A 91 16.63 -3.32 -16.71
N LEU A 92 17.12 -2.38 -17.53
CA LEU A 92 18.55 -2.02 -17.55
C LEU A 92 19.05 -1.50 -16.20
N ARG A 93 18.27 -0.64 -15.54
CA ARG A 93 18.63 -0.12 -14.22
C ARG A 93 18.69 -1.21 -13.16
N ALA A 94 17.82 -2.21 -13.23
CA ALA A 94 17.82 -3.34 -12.33
C ALA A 94 19.03 -4.26 -12.56
N ILE A 95 19.41 -4.46 -13.83
CA ILE A 95 20.63 -5.19 -14.22
C ILE A 95 21.88 -4.51 -13.68
N GLU A 96 22.01 -3.20 -13.87
CA GLU A 96 23.16 -2.42 -13.39
C GLU A 96 23.29 -2.47 -11.86
N ARG A 97 22.18 -2.63 -11.14
CA ARG A 97 22.18 -2.79 -9.69
C ARG A 97 22.38 -4.24 -9.23
N GLY A 98 22.55 -5.20 -10.14
CA GLY A 98 22.74 -6.62 -9.83
C GLY A 98 21.46 -7.37 -9.42
N HIS A 99 20.28 -6.76 -9.58
CA HIS A 99 18.99 -7.35 -9.20
C HIS A 99 17.98 -7.28 -10.35
N PRO A 100 18.25 -7.97 -11.47
CA PRO A 100 17.39 -7.89 -12.64
C PRO A 100 15.98 -8.42 -12.35
N MET A 101 14.96 -7.75 -12.90
CA MET A 101 13.59 -8.24 -12.90
C MET A 101 13.54 -9.63 -13.54
N GLY A 102 12.75 -10.53 -12.95
CA GLY A 102 12.70 -11.92 -13.41
C GLY A 102 13.89 -12.79 -12.99
N ARG A 103 14.81 -12.29 -12.17
CA ARG A 103 15.88 -13.11 -11.57
C ARG A 103 15.27 -14.21 -10.72
N GLU A 104 15.76 -15.43 -10.88
CA GLU A 104 15.39 -16.55 -10.01
C GLU A 104 15.77 -16.26 -8.56
N GLY A 105 14.85 -16.51 -7.66
CA GLY A 105 14.99 -16.35 -6.21
C GLY A 105 14.32 -17.51 -5.49
N ARG A 106 14.29 -17.42 -4.16
CA ARG A 106 13.71 -18.47 -3.30
C ARG A 106 12.21 -18.70 -3.55
N TYR A 107 11.50 -17.64 -3.87
CA TYR A 107 10.05 -17.65 -4.06
C TYR A 107 9.63 -17.51 -5.52
N GLY A 108 10.47 -17.95 -6.45
CA GLY A 108 10.28 -17.83 -7.88
C GLY A 108 10.98 -16.59 -8.45
N ARG A 109 10.59 -16.19 -9.65
CA ARG A 109 11.21 -15.06 -10.35
C ARG A 109 10.78 -13.72 -9.77
N LEU A 110 11.77 -12.87 -9.47
CA LEU A 110 11.54 -11.57 -8.84
C LEU A 110 10.56 -10.69 -9.61
N LEU A 111 9.52 -10.21 -8.95
CA LEU A 111 8.47 -9.32 -9.47
C LEU A 111 7.74 -9.90 -10.70
N ILE A 112 7.62 -11.20 -10.81
CA ILE A 112 6.88 -11.85 -11.91
C ILE A 112 5.52 -12.32 -11.43
N GLN A 113 4.48 -11.88 -12.12
CA GLN A 113 3.09 -12.27 -11.87
C GLN A 113 2.91 -13.79 -11.93
N GLY A 114 2.24 -14.32 -10.90
CA GLY A 114 1.99 -15.76 -10.76
C GLY A 114 3.05 -16.52 -9.97
N GLU A 115 4.19 -15.92 -9.66
CA GLU A 115 5.19 -16.52 -8.77
C GLU A 115 4.77 -16.40 -7.31
N VAL A 116 5.30 -17.28 -6.45
CA VAL A 116 4.98 -17.28 -5.00
C VAL A 116 5.42 -15.97 -4.33
N GLY A 117 6.60 -15.45 -4.69
CA GLY A 117 7.13 -14.20 -4.15
C GLY A 117 6.27 -12.98 -4.46
N TRP A 118 5.61 -13.00 -5.62
CA TRP A 118 4.72 -11.93 -6.06
C TRP A 118 3.39 -11.88 -5.30
N ASP A 119 2.94 -12.98 -4.70
CA ASP A 119 1.65 -13.03 -4.00
C ASP A 119 1.74 -12.35 -2.61
N ILE A 120 0.58 -12.10 -2.01
CA ILE A 120 0.45 -11.43 -0.71
C ILE A 120 0.72 -12.42 0.41
N VAL A 121 1.39 -11.96 1.48
CA VAL A 121 1.66 -12.79 2.67
C VAL A 121 0.36 -13.23 3.34
N GLU A 122 0.40 -14.40 3.98
CA GLU A 122 -0.76 -15.05 4.60
C GLU A 122 -1.41 -14.17 5.69
N ASP A 123 -0.59 -13.44 6.47
CA ASP A 123 -1.03 -12.58 7.58
C ASP A 123 -2.11 -11.56 7.16
N VAL A 124 -2.09 -11.12 5.91
CA VAL A 124 -2.99 -10.09 5.37
C VAL A 124 -3.61 -10.48 4.03
N TYR A 125 -3.77 -11.77 3.79
CA TYR A 125 -4.24 -12.28 2.51
C TYR A 125 -5.64 -11.76 2.13
N PRO A 126 -5.90 -11.48 0.84
CA PRO A 126 -7.19 -11.01 0.37
C PRO A 126 -8.32 -12.01 0.61
N HIS A 127 -9.48 -11.53 1.03
CA HIS A 127 -10.73 -12.30 1.04
C HIS A 127 -11.44 -12.17 -0.32
N SER A 128 -12.44 -13.02 -0.57
CA SER A 128 -13.15 -13.08 -1.86
C SER A 128 -13.83 -11.79 -2.31
N ASN A 129 -14.18 -10.91 -1.37
CA ASN A 129 -14.81 -9.61 -1.66
C ASN A 129 -13.80 -8.46 -1.76
N ASP A 130 -12.54 -8.69 -1.43
CA ASP A 130 -11.48 -7.69 -1.54
C ASP A 130 -11.09 -7.53 -3.02
N TRP A 131 -10.69 -6.34 -3.39
CA TRP A 131 -10.11 -6.13 -4.71
C TRP A 131 -8.61 -6.38 -4.65
N VAL A 132 -8.09 -7.02 -5.69
CA VAL A 132 -6.65 -7.13 -5.93
C VAL A 132 -6.36 -6.35 -7.20
N VAL A 133 -5.35 -5.49 -7.13
CA VAL A 133 -4.88 -4.63 -8.23
C VAL A 133 -3.41 -4.93 -8.48
N ASP A 134 -3.15 -5.55 -9.61
CA ASP A 134 -1.79 -5.81 -10.08
C ASP A 134 -1.27 -4.57 -10.82
N LYS A 135 -0.11 -4.07 -10.43
CA LYS A 135 0.45 -2.82 -10.95
C LYS A 135 1.88 -2.99 -11.46
N PRO A 136 2.20 -2.47 -12.66
CA PRO A 136 3.56 -2.51 -13.21
C PRO A 136 4.44 -1.35 -12.74
N GLY A 137 3.89 -0.49 -11.89
CA GLY A 137 4.53 0.71 -11.35
C GLY A 137 4.47 0.80 -9.83
N GLN A 138 5.19 1.76 -9.27
CA GLN A 138 5.21 2.00 -7.84
C GLN A 138 3.85 2.53 -7.34
N GLY A 139 3.26 3.49 -8.03
CA GLY A 139 1.94 4.03 -7.70
C GLY A 139 0.81 3.08 -8.10
N ALA A 140 -0.23 3.04 -7.27
CA ALA A 140 -1.35 2.12 -7.46
C ALA A 140 -2.30 2.50 -8.62
N PHE A 141 -2.22 3.73 -9.09
CA PHE A 141 -3.08 4.23 -10.17
C PHE A 141 -2.43 4.14 -11.55
N TYR A 142 -1.09 4.04 -11.60
CA TYR A 142 -0.37 3.96 -12.88
C TYR A 142 -0.67 2.65 -13.60
N ALA A 143 -1.24 2.76 -14.81
CA ALA A 143 -1.57 1.63 -15.69
C ALA A 143 -2.49 0.56 -15.05
N THR A 144 -3.38 0.98 -14.15
CA THR A 144 -4.38 0.12 -13.49
C THR A 144 -5.80 0.66 -13.69
N ASP A 145 -6.79 -0.13 -13.36
CA ASP A 145 -8.21 0.26 -13.36
C ASP A 145 -8.69 0.83 -12.01
N LEU A 146 -7.78 1.07 -11.05
CA LEU A 146 -8.13 1.45 -9.67
C LEU A 146 -9.01 2.71 -9.62
N ASP A 147 -8.62 3.78 -10.32
CA ASP A 147 -9.39 5.04 -10.33
C ASP A 147 -10.81 4.82 -10.87
N LEU A 148 -10.94 4.08 -11.96
CA LEU A 148 -12.24 3.75 -12.55
C LEU A 148 -13.12 2.99 -11.54
N ARG A 149 -12.57 1.98 -10.86
CA ARG A 149 -13.31 1.17 -9.88
C ARG A 149 -13.74 1.99 -8.67
N LEU A 150 -12.86 2.83 -8.12
CA LEU A 150 -13.18 3.71 -7.00
C LEU A 150 -14.28 4.71 -7.38
N ARG A 151 -14.15 5.41 -8.52
CA ARG A 151 -15.14 6.37 -9.00
C ARG A 151 -16.50 5.74 -9.26
N SER A 152 -16.53 4.55 -9.86
CA SER A 152 -17.77 3.84 -10.16
C SER A 152 -18.58 3.45 -8.91
N ARG A 153 -17.91 3.37 -7.75
CA ARG A 153 -18.53 3.09 -6.45
C ARG A 153 -18.75 4.35 -5.60
N GLY A 154 -18.43 5.54 -6.13
CA GLY A 154 -18.52 6.80 -5.37
C GLY A 154 -17.56 6.88 -4.19
N ILE A 155 -16.44 6.17 -4.26
CA ILE A 155 -15.38 6.19 -3.25
C ILE A 155 -14.46 7.38 -3.53
N ASP A 156 -14.31 8.25 -2.54
CA ASP A 156 -13.47 9.44 -2.57
C ASP A 156 -12.59 9.60 -1.32
N LEU A 157 -12.74 8.71 -0.33
CA LEU A 157 -11.92 8.63 0.87
C LEU A 157 -11.01 7.41 0.79
N LEU A 158 -9.70 7.60 0.96
CA LEU A 158 -8.72 6.52 0.92
C LEU A 158 -7.97 6.45 2.25
N VAL A 159 -8.06 5.32 2.92
CA VAL A 159 -7.21 4.98 4.07
C VAL A 159 -6.05 4.15 3.54
N ILE A 160 -4.82 4.64 3.73
CA ILE A 160 -3.62 4.11 3.09
C ILE A 160 -2.69 3.50 4.14
N ARG A 161 -2.21 2.31 3.86
CA ARG A 161 -1.21 1.56 4.62
C ARG A 161 -0.42 0.67 3.68
N GLY A 162 0.75 0.21 4.10
CA GLY A 162 1.56 -0.67 3.22
C GLY A 162 3.05 -0.47 3.31
N ILE A 163 3.74 -1.08 2.38
CA ILE A 163 5.18 -1.06 2.17
C ILE A 163 5.53 -0.76 0.70
N THR A 164 6.69 -0.21 0.34
CA THR A 164 7.53 0.51 1.30
C THR A 164 7.10 1.97 1.38
N ALA A 165 7.25 2.57 2.55
CA ALA A 165 6.78 3.92 2.85
C ALA A 165 7.25 4.95 1.81
N GLY A 166 8.54 5.02 1.56
CA GLY A 166 9.17 6.00 0.67
C GLY A 166 8.96 5.74 -0.82
N CYS A 167 8.43 4.56 -1.19
CA CYS A 167 8.28 4.14 -2.59
C CYS A 167 6.81 3.97 -2.96
N CYS A 168 6.25 2.79 -2.81
CA CYS A 168 4.90 2.47 -3.31
C CYS A 168 3.80 3.24 -2.57
N VAL A 169 3.92 3.37 -1.24
CA VAL A 169 2.99 4.17 -0.43
C VAL A 169 3.07 5.64 -0.83
N SER A 170 4.28 6.23 -0.83
CA SER A 170 4.50 7.64 -1.19
C SER A 170 4.05 7.96 -2.62
N SER A 171 4.29 7.07 -3.58
CA SER A 171 3.83 7.25 -4.96
C SER A 171 2.31 7.20 -5.05
N THR A 172 1.68 6.23 -4.38
CA THR A 172 0.22 6.07 -4.40
C THR A 172 -0.50 7.26 -3.78
N ILE A 173 -0.02 7.80 -2.65
CA ILE A 173 -0.68 8.95 -2.02
C ILE A 173 -0.57 10.21 -2.88
N ARG A 174 0.55 10.44 -3.58
CA ARG A 174 0.71 11.56 -4.52
C ARG A 174 -0.24 11.43 -5.70
N GLU A 175 -0.31 10.24 -6.31
CA GLU A 175 -1.25 9.96 -7.40
C GLU A 175 -2.72 10.11 -6.97
N ALA A 176 -3.06 9.70 -5.73
CA ALA A 176 -4.40 9.85 -5.17
C ALA A 176 -4.75 11.33 -4.95
N ASN A 177 -3.82 12.09 -4.34
CA ASN A 177 -3.98 13.52 -4.12
C ASN A 177 -4.22 14.28 -5.43
N ASP A 178 -3.40 14.03 -6.46
CA ASP A 178 -3.55 14.67 -7.78
C ASP A 178 -4.88 14.36 -8.46
N ARG A 179 -5.54 13.26 -8.08
CA ARG A 179 -6.89 12.86 -8.54
C ARG A 179 -8.02 13.38 -7.65
N GLY A 180 -7.69 14.07 -6.54
CA GLY A 180 -8.67 14.67 -5.63
C GLY A 180 -9.31 13.68 -4.65
N TYR A 181 -8.62 12.58 -4.30
CA TYR A 181 -8.99 11.74 -3.17
C TYR A 181 -8.57 12.39 -1.86
N ASP A 182 -9.41 12.26 -0.83
CA ASP A 182 -9.06 12.67 0.53
C ASP A 182 -8.42 11.48 1.26
N CYS A 183 -7.11 11.58 1.47
CA CYS A 183 -6.28 10.48 1.96
C CYS A 183 -6.02 10.57 3.46
N LEU A 184 -6.06 9.41 4.13
CA LEU A 184 -5.60 9.20 5.50
C LEU A 184 -4.52 8.12 5.51
N VAL A 185 -3.32 8.44 5.96
CA VAL A 185 -2.25 7.47 6.15
C VAL A 185 -2.26 6.96 7.59
N LEU A 186 -2.30 5.64 7.77
CA LEU A 186 -2.16 5.00 9.07
C LEU A 186 -0.67 4.79 9.37
N THR A 187 -0.10 5.67 10.19
CA THR A 187 1.36 5.77 10.40
C THR A 187 1.99 4.55 11.05
N ASP A 188 1.24 3.85 11.89
CA ASP A 188 1.59 2.58 12.54
C ASP A 188 1.35 1.33 11.66
N CYS A 189 0.77 1.52 10.47
CA CYS A 189 0.50 0.48 9.47
C CYS A 189 1.32 0.69 8.18
N VAL A 190 2.34 1.56 8.21
CA VAL A 190 3.23 1.85 7.09
C VAL A 190 4.67 1.61 7.53
N ALA A 191 5.44 0.91 6.72
CA ALA A 191 6.85 0.65 7.01
C ALA A 191 7.72 0.75 5.77
N ASP A 192 9.02 0.99 5.99
CA ASP A 192 10.09 0.85 5.00
C ASP A 192 11.14 -0.15 5.52
N VAL A 193 12.17 -0.41 4.74
CA VAL A 193 13.26 -1.32 5.12
C VAL A 193 13.97 -0.84 6.40
N PHE A 194 14.13 0.48 6.54
CA PHE A 194 14.71 1.11 7.73
C PHE A 194 13.66 1.94 8.45
N GLU A 195 13.65 1.88 9.79
CA GLU A 195 12.77 2.67 10.64
C GLU A 195 12.92 4.18 10.37
N GLU A 196 14.15 4.66 10.19
CA GLU A 196 14.45 6.06 9.87
C GLU A 196 13.77 6.53 8.56
N LEU A 197 13.69 5.65 7.55
CA LEU A 197 12.99 5.96 6.29
C LEU A 197 11.48 6.03 6.52
N THR A 198 10.93 5.16 7.35
CA THR A 198 9.52 5.19 7.74
C THR A 198 9.18 6.50 8.44
N GLU A 199 9.96 6.88 9.45
CA GLU A 199 9.79 8.12 10.20
C GLU A 199 9.88 9.36 9.30
N THR A 200 10.93 9.43 8.47
CA THR A 200 11.13 10.56 7.54
C THR A 200 9.98 10.67 6.53
N THR A 201 9.50 9.53 6.03
CA THR A 201 8.38 9.52 5.09
C THR A 201 7.07 9.94 5.76
N ASN A 202 6.81 9.45 6.97
CA ASN A 202 5.65 9.87 7.76
C ASN A 202 5.68 11.37 8.08
N GLN A 203 6.86 11.93 8.40
CA GLN A 203 7.04 13.37 8.56
C GLN A 203 6.77 14.12 7.23
N SER A 204 7.23 13.58 6.10
CA SER A 204 6.94 14.17 4.79
C SER A 204 5.43 14.23 4.51
N PHE A 205 4.66 13.22 4.89
CA PHE A 205 3.20 13.24 4.76
C PHE A 205 2.55 14.33 5.64
N LYS A 206 3.10 14.57 6.84
CA LYS A 206 2.62 15.63 7.74
C LYS A 206 2.88 17.05 7.21
N ILE A 207 4.02 17.26 6.55
CA ILE A 207 4.46 18.58 6.07
C ILE A 207 3.81 18.94 4.73
N ASN A 208 3.70 17.97 3.83
CA ASN A 208 3.14 18.18 2.50
C ASN A 208 1.61 18.02 2.52
N PRO A 209 0.85 18.81 1.75
CA PRO A 209 -0.61 18.73 1.71
C PRO A 209 -1.10 17.54 0.86
N LEU A 210 -0.62 16.33 1.17
CA LEU A 210 -0.95 15.11 0.41
C LEU A 210 -2.14 14.36 1.02
N GLY A 211 -2.44 14.61 2.29
CA GLY A 211 -3.49 13.94 3.05
C GLY A 211 -3.30 14.15 4.54
N ALA A 212 -4.13 13.51 5.34
CA ALA A 212 -4.03 13.47 6.78
C ALA A 212 -3.23 12.25 7.25
N THR A 213 -2.71 12.29 8.47
CA THR A 213 -2.05 11.15 9.13
C THR A 213 -2.70 10.88 10.48
N ALA A 214 -2.86 9.61 10.84
CA ALA A 214 -3.35 9.17 12.14
C ALA A 214 -2.79 7.79 12.48
N GLU A 215 -2.97 7.34 13.70
CA GLU A 215 -2.76 5.94 14.06
C GLU A 215 -3.98 5.09 13.72
N SER A 216 -3.80 3.80 13.58
CA SER A 216 -4.87 2.85 13.30
C SER A 216 -5.98 2.90 14.34
N SER A 217 -5.62 3.09 15.62
CA SER A 217 -6.55 3.24 16.73
C SER A 217 -7.54 4.40 16.55
N ASP A 218 -7.10 5.53 16.02
CA ASP A 218 -7.96 6.69 15.76
C ASP A 218 -8.96 6.41 14.64
N PHE A 219 -8.49 5.72 13.59
CA PHE A 219 -9.37 5.29 12.50
C PHE A 219 -10.43 4.31 12.99
N LEU A 220 -10.05 3.33 13.79
CA LEU A 220 -10.98 2.33 14.31
C LEU A 220 -12.07 2.94 15.22
N GLN A 221 -11.77 4.03 15.94
CA GLN A 221 -12.74 4.71 16.82
C GLN A 221 -13.88 5.40 16.06
N ILE A 222 -13.68 5.81 14.82
CA ILE A 222 -14.73 6.48 14.03
C ILE A 222 -15.60 5.51 13.23
N LEU A 223 -15.25 4.23 13.22
CA LEU A 223 -16.04 3.22 12.51
C LEU A 223 -17.38 2.99 13.23
N PRO A 224 -18.50 2.97 12.50
CA PRO A 224 -19.85 2.89 13.07
C PRO A 224 -20.14 1.54 13.75
#